data_b86e73936cd37086104240598ffaf3cd
#
_entry.id   b86e73936cd37086104240598ffaf3cd
#
_cell.length_a   1.000
_cell.length_b   1.000
_cell.length_c   1.000
_cell.angle_alpha   90.00
_cell.angle_beta   90.00
_cell.angle_gamma   90.00
#
_symmetry.space_group_name_H-M   'P 1'
#
loop_
_entity.id
_entity.type
_entity.pdbx_description
1 polymer ?
#
loop_
_entity_poly.entity_id
_entity_poly.type
_entity_poly.pdbx_seq_one_letter_code
_entity_poly.pdbx_strand_id
1 'polypeptide(L)'
;MKKILLIEDEKILAEMYRDKFTQAGFEVFLAFESREGLELAKKERPDLIILDILLPRDNGIVFLNWLKKDSEISSIPVVAFSNYDDPKTKREAAKLGVKDYLIKTNFTPQEIVEKIKGYLK
;
A
#
# COMPACT_ATOMS: atom_id res chain seq x y z
N MET A 1 13.55 -3.79 -12.52
CA MET A 1 12.19 -3.22 -12.40
C MET A 1 11.77 -3.26 -10.94
N LYS A 2 11.34 -2.14 -10.39
CA LYS A 2 10.89 -2.09 -9.01
C LYS A 2 9.52 -2.75 -8.87
N LYS A 3 9.31 -3.42 -7.74
CA LYS A 3 8.07 -4.15 -7.45
C LYS A 3 7.20 -3.36 -6.48
N ILE A 4 5.91 -3.24 -6.78
CA ILE A 4 4.91 -2.61 -5.93
C ILE A 4 3.85 -3.65 -5.58
N LEU A 5 3.51 -3.74 -4.29
CA LEU A 5 2.35 -4.50 -3.85
C LEU A 5 1.25 -3.50 -3.48
N LEU A 6 0.12 -3.59 -4.15
CA LEU A 6 -1.05 -2.75 -3.86
C LEU A 6 -2.11 -3.59 -3.18
N ILE A 7 -2.49 -3.21 -1.95
CA ILE A 7 -3.52 -3.89 -1.18
C ILE A 7 -4.75 -2.99 -1.18
N GLU A 8 -5.76 -3.36 -1.95
CA GLU A 8 -6.95 -2.57 -2.22
C GLU A 8 -8.13 -3.49 -2.54
N ASP A 9 -9.23 -3.37 -1.81
CA ASP A 9 -10.37 -4.28 -1.99
C ASP A 9 -11.29 -3.90 -3.15
N GLU A 10 -11.29 -2.65 -3.59
CA GLU A 10 -12.08 -2.23 -4.76
C GLU A 10 -11.37 -2.68 -6.04
N LYS A 11 -11.86 -3.75 -6.63
CA LYS A 11 -11.21 -4.41 -7.76
C LYS A 11 -10.97 -3.48 -8.95
N ILE A 12 -11.96 -2.69 -9.32
CA ILE A 12 -11.84 -1.77 -10.48
C ILE A 12 -10.76 -0.73 -10.21
N LEU A 13 -10.74 -0.17 -9.01
CA LEU A 13 -9.74 0.81 -8.63
C LEU A 13 -8.33 0.19 -8.59
N ALA A 14 -8.22 -0.99 -8.01
CA ALA A 14 -6.95 -1.72 -7.94
C ALA A 14 -6.38 -1.98 -9.34
N GLU A 15 -7.22 -2.44 -10.27
CA GLU A 15 -6.80 -2.74 -11.62
C GLU A 15 -6.39 -1.46 -12.38
N MET A 16 -7.11 -0.38 -12.16
CA MET A 16 -6.76 0.91 -12.78
C MET A 16 -5.38 1.37 -12.34
N TYR A 17 -5.09 1.30 -11.05
CA TYR A 17 -3.77 1.69 -10.53
C TYR A 17 -2.68 0.71 -10.96
N ARG A 18 -2.97 -0.60 -11.00
CA ARG A 18 -2.02 -1.56 -11.55
C ARG A 18 -1.60 -1.18 -12.96
N ASP A 19 -2.56 -0.84 -13.81
CA ASP A 19 -2.26 -0.47 -15.18
C ASP A 19 -1.42 0.80 -15.27
N LYS A 20 -1.74 1.80 -14.46
CA LYS A 20 -0.98 3.05 -14.45
C LYS A 20 0.45 2.86 -13.93
N PHE A 21 0.64 2.09 -12.88
CA PHE A 21 1.97 1.81 -12.37
C PHE A 21 2.77 0.93 -13.34
N THR A 22 2.11 -0.01 -13.99
CA THR A 22 2.76 -0.84 -15.01
C THR A 22 3.25 0.02 -16.16
N GLN A 23 2.44 0.96 -16.63
CA GLN A 23 2.83 1.90 -17.69
C GLN A 23 4.00 2.78 -17.24
N ALA A 24 4.12 3.04 -15.95
CA ALA A 24 5.22 3.84 -15.40
C ALA A 24 6.50 3.04 -15.19
N GLY A 25 6.50 1.75 -15.52
CA GLY A 25 7.69 0.91 -15.48
C GLY A 25 7.84 0.04 -14.23
N PHE A 26 6.78 -0.13 -13.45
CA PHE A 26 6.82 -0.97 -12.24
C PHE A 26 6.21 -2.34 -12.49
N GLU A 27 6.66 -3.33 -11.73
CA GLU A 27 6.01 -4.63 -11.66
C GLU A 27 5.03 -4.58 -10.47
N VAL A 28 3.75 -4.88 -10.71
CA VAL A 28 2.69 -4.66 -9.73
C VAL A 28 1.98 -5.96 -9.37
N PHE A 29 1.84 -6.16 -8.06
CA PHE A 29 1.08 -7.29 -7.51
C PHE A 29 -0.13 -6.71 -6.79
N LEU A 30 -1.30 -7.33 -6.97
CA LEU A 30 -2.54 -6.92 -6.32
C LEU A 30 -2.92 -7.89 -5.22
N ALA A 31 -3.37 -7.36 -4.09
CA ALA A 31 -4.03 -8.12 -3.06
C ALA A 31 -5.32 -7.39 -2.69
N PHE A 32 -6.37 -8.14 -2.43
CA PHE A 32 -7.69 -7.57 -2.15
C PHE A 32 -8.06 -7.61 -0.68
N GLU A 33 -7.21 -8.21 0.14
CA GLU A 33 -7.36 -8.23 1.59
C GLU A 33 -6.01 -8.37 2.27
N SER A 34 -5.97 -8.13 3.59
CA SER A 34 -4.71 -8.07 4.33
C SER A 34 -3.94 -9.39 4.35
N ARG A 35 -4.63 -10.52 4.48
CA ARG A 35 -3.96 -11.84 4.50
C ARG A 35 -3.27 -12.14 3.18
N GLU A 36 -3.96 -11.90 2.08
CA GLU A 36 -3.39 -12.07 0.75
C GLU A 36 -2.18 -11.14 0.57
N GLY A 37 -2.30 -9.90 1.06
CA GLY A 37 -1.21 -8.94 1.02
C GLY A 37 0.01 -9.41 1.78
N LEU A 38 -0.20 -9.99 2.96
CA LEU A 38 0.91 -10.51 3.76
C LEU A 38 1.62 -11.66 3.05
N GLU A 39 0.86 -12.59 2.46
CA GLU A 39 1.41 -13.71 1.71
C GLU A 39 2.24 -13.23 0.52
N LEU A 40 1.71 -12.26 -0.23
CA LEU A 40 2.42 -11.69 -1.38
C LEU A 40 3.67 -10.92 -0.96
N ALA A 41 3.61 -10.20 0.17
CA ALA A 41 4.79 -9.51 0.68
C ALA A 41 5.92 -10.48 0.98
N LYS A 42 5.60 -11.61 1.58
CA LYS A 42 6.59 -12.65 1.89
C LYS A 42 7.15 -13.31 0.64
N LYS A 43 6.28 -13.58 -0.32
CA LYS A 43 6.67 -14.28 -1.55
C LYS A 43 7.45 -13.40 -2.51
N GLU A 44 6.97 -12.19 -2.74
CA GLU A 44 7.50 -11.33 -3.80
C GLU A 44 8.51 -10.29 -3.30
N ARG A 45 8.54 -10.02 -2.00
CA ARG A 45 9.46 -9.03 -1.40
C ARG A 45 9.42 -7.70 -2.17
N PRO A 46 8.26 -7.01 -2.23
CA PRO A 46 8.15 -5.77 -3.01
C PRO A 46 9.04 -4.67 -2.44
N ASP A 47 9.35 -3.70 -3.29
CA ASP A 47 10.12 -2.52 -2.90
C ASP A 47 9.27 -1.51 -2.16
N LEU A 48 7.96 -1.56 -2.36
CA LEU A 48 7.00 -0.67 -1.71
C LEU A 48 5.64 -1.35 -1.62
N ILE A 49 4.96 -1.13 -0.50
CA ILE A 49 3.57 -1.56 -0.31
C ILE A 49 2.69 -0.33 -0.27
N ILE A 50 1.63 -0.32 -1.10
CA ILE A 50 0.58 0.70 -1.04
C ILE A 50 -0.61 0.03 -0.39
N LEU A 51 -1.05 0.56 0.75
CA LEU A 51 -2.00 -0.12 1.64
C LEU A 51 -3.23 0.73 1.87
N ASP A 52 -4.40 0.22 1.46
CA ASP A 52 -5.67 0.80 1.91
C ASP A 52 -5.90 0.43 3.37
N ILE A 53 -6.36 1.38 4.15
CA ILE A 53 -6.60 1.17 5.58
C ILE A 53 -7.97 0.52 5.82
N LEU A 54 -9.00 0.93 5.08
CA LEU A 54 -10.35 0.38 5.23
C LEU A 54 -10.54 -0.85 4.37
N LEU A 55 -10.02 -1.97 4.86
CA LEU A 55 -10.16 -3.26 4.19
C LEU A 55 -11.19 -4.12 4.92
N PRO A 56 -11.89 -5.03 4.21
CA PRO A 56 -12.78 -5.96 4.87
C PRO A 56 -12.02 -6.95 5.75
N ARG A 57 -12.66 -7.45 6.79
CA ARG A 57 -12.07 -8.39 7.77
C ARG A 57 -10.95 -7.74 8.57
N ASP A 58 -9.71 -7.86 8.09
CA ASP A 58 -8.53 -7.31 8.78
C ASP A 58 -8.13 -6.01 8.10
N ASN A 59 -8.34 -4.88 8.76
CA ASN A 59 -8.04 -3.56 8.19
C ASN A 59 -6.52 -3.33 8.06
N GLY A 60 -6.15 -2.20 7.46
CA GLY A 60 -4.74 -1.88 7.22
C GLY A 60 -3.89 -1.76 8.47
N ILE A 61 -4.47 -1.35 9.59
CA ILE A 61 -3.72 -1.27 10.86
C ILE A 61 -3.33 -2.68 11.33
N VAL A 62 -4.24 -3.66 11.18
CA VAL A 62 -3.93 -5.05 11.49
C VAL A 62 -2.79 -5.56 10.60
N PHE A 63 -2.86 -5.27 9.31
CA PHE A 63 -1.80 -5.63 8.37
C PHE A 63 -0.45 -5.04 8.80
N LEU A 64 -0.42 -3.77 9.17
CA LEU A 64 0.81 -3.10 9.62
C LEU A 64 1.40 -3.77 10.85
N ASN A 65 0.55 -4.20 11.79
CA ASN A 65 1.01 -4.94 12.97
C ASN A 65 1.64 -6.27 12.57
N TRP A 66 1.03 -7.01 11.65
CA TRP A 66 1.60 -8.27 11.15
C TRP A 66 2.94 -8.03 10.48
N LEU A 67 3.02 -7.01 9.63
CA LEU A 67 4.25 -6.68 8.89
C LEU A 67 5.39 -6.38 9.86
N LYS A 68 5.14 -5.57 10.87
CA LYS A 68 6.15 -5.16 11.85
C LYS A 68 6.72 -6.34 12.63
N LYS A 69 5.92 -7.37 12.88
CA LYS A 69 6.33 -8.54 13.65
C LYS A 69 7.12 -9.55 12.84
N ASP A 70 7.14 -9.43 11.52
CA ASP A 70 7.84 -10.37 10.65
C ASP A 70 9.19 -9.77 10.26
N SER A 71 10.28 -10.30 10.84
CA SER A 71 11.62 -9.76 10.62
C SER A 71 12.09 -9.79 9.17
N GLU A 72 11.51 -10.68 8.35
CA GLU A 72 11.91 -10.78 6.94
C GLU A 72 11.37 -9.65 6.09
N ILE A 73 10.20 -9.11 6.44
CA ILE A 73 9.50 -8.12 5.63
C ILE A 73 9.24 -6.80 6.35
N SER A 74 9.59 -6.69 7.63
CA SER A 74 9.29 -5.49 8.44
C SER A 74 9.95 -4.22 7.91
N SER A 75 10.99 -4.33 7.11
CA SER A 75 11.71 -3.18 6.55
C SER A 75 11.11 -2.68 5.24
N ILE A 76 10.14 -3.39 4.65
CA ILE A 76 9.52 -2.94 3.40
C ILE A 76 8.74 -1.66 3.68
N PRO A 77 9.01 -0.57 2.94
CA PRO A 77 8.30 0.70 3.16
C PRO A 77 6.83 0.59 2.75
N VAL A 78 5.98 1.24 3.53
CA VAL A 78 4.53 1.25 3.30
C VAL A 78 4.05 2.69 3.17
N VAL A 79 3.21 2.93 2.16
CA VAL A 79 2.46 4.18 2.02
C VAL A 79 0.98 3.83 2.19
N ALA A 80 0.31 4.48 3.13
CA ALA A 80 -1.12 4.31 3.32
C ALA A 80 -1.85 5.12 2.24
N PHE A 81 -2.92 4.56 1.68
CA PHE A 81 -3.65 5.14 0.56
C PHE A 81 -5.14 4.87 0.78
N SER A 82 -5.86 5.85 1.34
CA SER A 82 -7.22 5.63 1.82
C SER A 82 -8.06 6.91 1.71
N ASN A 83 -9.39 6.74 1.66
CA ASN A 83 -10.30 7.87 1.82
C ASN A 83 -10.63 8.14 3.30
N TYR A 84 -10.12 7.30 4.20
CA TYR A 84 -10.40 7.43 5.62
C TYR A 84 -9.46 8.46 6.26
N ASP A 85 -9.98 9.67 6.42
CA ASP A 85 -9.22 10.80 6.96
C ASP A 85 -9.53 11.00 8.45
N ASP A 86 -9.08 10.06 9.27
CA ASP A 86 -9.28 10.08 10.70
C ASP A 86 -7.95 10.35 11.41
N PRO A 87 -7.84 11.42 12.21
CA PRO A 87 -6.59 11.77 12.87
C PRO A 87 -6.02 10.67 13.76
N LYS A 88 -6.87 9.93 14.45
CA LYS A 88 -6.43 8.83 15.30
C LYS A 88 -5.80 7.72 14.47
N THR A 89 -6.45 7.32 13.39
CA THR A 89 -5.95 6.27 12.50
C THR A 89 -4.65 6.70 11.84
N LYS A 90 -4.55 7.96 11.41
CA LYS A 90 -3.30 8.49 10.84
C LYS A 90 -2.16 8.41 11.83
N ARG A 91 -2.40 8.73 13.11
CA ARG A 91 -1.39 8.63 14.15
C ARG A 91 -0.97 7.19 14.40
N GLU A 92 -1.93 6.25 14.42
CA GLU A 92 -1.62 4.84 14.57
C GLU A 92 -0.76 4.33 13.42
N ALA A 93 -1.12 4.66 12.19
CA ALA A 93 -0.34 4.27 11.02
C ALA A 93 1.07 4.85 11.08
N ALA A 94 1.21 6.12 11.47
CA ALA A 94 2.52 6.77 11.61
C ALA A 94 3.38 6.06 12.65
N LYS A 95 2.81 5.69 13.80
CA LYS A 95 3.53 4.94 14.84
C LYS A 95 3.99 3.58 14.33
N LEU A 96 3.24 2.99 13.42
CA LEU A 96 3.59 1.71 12.80
C LEU A 96 4.52 1.87 11.60
N GLY A 97 4.98 3.09 11.34
CA GLY A 97 6.09 3.34 10.43
C GLY A 97 5.73 3.60 8.97
N VAL A 98 4.46 3.93 8.66
CA VAL A 98 4.14 4.29 7.27
C VAL A 98 4.92 5.54 6.85
N LYS A 99 5.37 5.54 5.61
CA LYS A 99 6.14 6.67 5.06
C LYS A 99 5.26 7.89 4.80
N ASP A 100 4.00 7.66 4.44
CA ASP A 100 3.05 8.72 4.16
C ASP A 100 1.64 8.16 4.25
N TYR A 101 0.67 9.04 4.40
CA TYR A 101 -0.75 8.68 4.45
C TYR A 101 -1.47 9.56 3.42
N LEU A 102 -1.76 8.99 2.26
CA LEU A 102 -2.36 9.72 1.15
C LEU A 102 -3.88 9.53 1.13
N ILE A 103 -4.61 10.63 1.10
CA ILE A 103 -6.08 10.59 0.97
C ILE A 103 -6.39 10.49 -0.51
N LYS A 104 -7.08 9.43 -0.93
CA LYS A 104 -7.35 9.13 -2.34
C LYS A 104 -7.99 10.31 -3.09
N THR A 105 -8.95 10.97 -2.48
CA THR A 105 -9.69 12.05 -3.13
C THR A 105 -8.89 13.36 -3.28
N ASN A 106 -7.74 13.46 -2.62
CA ASN A 106 -6.90 14.67 -2.71
C ASN A 106 -5.98 14.67 -3.93
N PHE A 107 -5.91 13.58 -4.67
CA PHE A 107 -4.97 13.43 -5.77
C PHE A 107 -5.63 12.81 -6.99
N THR A 108 -5.18 13.22 -8.18
CA THR A 108 -5.52 12.49 -9.40
C THR A 108 -4.67 11.21 -9.46
N PRO A 109 -5.09 10.21 -10.24
CA PRO A 109 -4.27 9.00 -10.41
C PRO A 109 -2.84 9.30 -10.87
N GLN A 110 -2.67 10.27 -11.78
CA GLN A 110 -1.33 10.63 -12.25
C GLN A 110 -0.49 11.23 -11.13
N GLU A 111 -1.10 12.05 -10.26
CA GLU A 111 -0.39 12.62 -9.11
C GLU A 111 0.06 11.53 -8.13
N ILE A 112 -0.77 10.49 -7.94
CA ILE A 112 -0.40 9.35 -7.09
C ILE A 112 0.81 8.63 -7.68
N VAL A 113 0.79 8.37 -9.01
CA VAL A 113 1.92 7.71 -9.67
C VAL A 113 3.21 8.50 -9.46
N GLU A 114 3.15 9.83 -9.61
CA GLU A 114 4.33 10.67 -9.43
C GLU A 114 4.83 10.66 -7.98
N LYS A 115 3.93 10.67 -7.01
CA LYS A 115 4.34 10.55 -5.60
C LYS A 115 5.02 9.22 -5.33
N ILE A 116 4.46 8.13 -5.84
CA ILE A 116 5.03 6.79 -5.62
C ILE A 116 6.41 6.67 -6.26
N LYS A 117 6.60 7.24 -7.46
CA LYS A 117 7.93 7.29 -8.07
C LYS A 117 8.94 7.96 -7.15
N GLY A 118 8.52 9.00 -6.43
CA GLY A 118 9.39 9.71 -5.50
C GLY A 118 9.91 8.84 -4.36
N TYR A 119 9.11 7.88 -3.90
CA TYR A 119 9.54 6.97 -2.83
C TYR A 119 10.48 5.88 -3.34
N LEU A 120 10.48 5.63 -4.63
CA LEU A 120 11.22 4.52 -5.25
C LEU A 120 12.45 4.94 -6.05
N LYS A 121 12.91 6.14 -5.83
CA LYS A 121 14.13 6.64 -6.49
C LYS A 121 15.39 5.94 -5.96
#